data_1df3cba7d0550a13c43f25d3ac32f971
#
_entry.id   1df3cba7d0550a13c43f25d3ac32f971
#
_cell.length_a   1.000
_cell.length_b   1.000
_cell.length_c   1.000
_cell.angle_alpha   90.00
_cell.angle_beta   90.00
_cell.angle_gamma   90.00
#
_symmetry.space_group_name_H-M   'P 1'
#
loop_
_entity.id
_entity.type
_entity.pdbx_description
1 polymer ?
#
loop_
_entity_poly.entity_id
_entity_poly.type
_entity_poly.pdbx_seq_one_letter_code
_entity_poly.pdbx_strand_id
1 'polypeptide(L)'
;MKRLIQTQIVSDSQKLETATDVKFQNIIYYYWDGKKTVTQNQKVRIDFLGAVSEMEKLDYTFEKNFIGFQNCSTGEYVQLVRLGNDYWYADVPIKDRNSWEGYLWAGYGNTKSITDMLKLFFEEVSWFDSIPWKMRRCPQ
;
A
#
# COMPACT_ATOMS: atom_id res chain seq x y z
N MET A 1 -10.54 -6.78 -18.35
CA MET A 1 -10.88 -7.31 -18.89
C MET A 1 -11.00 -7.78 -19.05
N LYS A 2 -10.92 -7.60 -18.38
CA LYS A 2 -11.33 -8.27 -18.67
C LYS A 2 -11.31 -8.83 -18.46
N ARG A 3 -11.28 -8.63 -17.92
CA ARG A 3 -11.56 -9.43 -18.08
C ARG A 3 -11.70 -10.09 -18.12
N LEU A 4 -11.61 -9.85 -17.79
CA LEU A 4 -12.06 -10.66 -18.06
C LEU A 4 -12.16 -11.24 -18.00
N ILE A 5 -12.11 -11.19 -17.73
CA ILE A 5 -12.45 -11.86 -18.01
C ILE A 5 -12.50 -12.42 -17.93
N GLN A 6 -12.61 -12.42 -17.58
CA GLN A 6 -12.91 -13.06 -17.87
C GLN A 6 -12.88 -13.61 -17.81
N THR A 7 -12.90 -13.55 -17.52
CA THR A 7 -13.16 -14.22 -17.82
C THR A 7 -13.09 -14.98 -17.78
N GLN A 8 -13.14 -15.08 -17.49
CA GLN A 8 -13.33 -15.83 -17.79
C GLN A 8 -13.23 -16.44 -17.55
N ILE A 9 -13.35 -16.44 -17.32
CA ILE A 9 -13.49 -17.06 -17.47
C ILE A 9 -13.33 -17.86 -17.16
N VAL A 10 -13.35 -17.99 -16.77
CA VAL A 10 -13.40 -18.59 -16.84
C VAL A 10 -13.17 -19.23 -16.58
N SER A 11 -13.25 -19.32 -16.27
CA SER A 11 -13.26 -19.81 -16.42
C SER A 11 -12.92 -20.17 -16.24
N ASP A 12 -13.02 -20.17 -16.05
CA ASP A 12 -12.81 -20.40 -16.24
C ASP A 12 -12.59 -20.44 -15.89
N SER A 13 -12.69 -20.02 -15.38
CA SER A 13 -12.69 -19.90 -15.48
C SER A 13 -12.34 -20.25 -15.13
N GLN A 14 -12.40 -20.28 -14.57
CA GLN A 14 -12.23 -20.43 -14.71
C GLN A 14 -11.45 -20.39 -14.80
N LYS A 15 -11.56 -20.28 -14.62
CA LYS A 15 -10.79 -20.19 -15.05
C LYS A 15 -10.18 -19.56 -15.34
N LEU A 16 -9.99 -18.90 -15.37
CA LEU A 16 -9.38 -18.12 -15.71
C LEU A 16 -9.14 -17.25 -15.22
N GLU A 17 -8.65 -16.72 -15.11
CA GLU A 17 -8.71 -15.56 -14.36
C GLU A 17 -8.10 -15.65 -12.96
N THR A 18 -7.75 -16.64 -12.46
CA THR A 18 -7.37 -16.97 -11.09
C THR A 18 -5.95 -16.61 -10.72
N ALA A 19 -5.02 -16.56 -11.65
CA ALA A 19 -3.63 -16.21 -11.38
C ALA A 19 -3.51 -14.78 -10.81
N THR A 20 -4.33 -13.88 -11.29
CA THR A 20 -4.33 -12.48 -10.82
C THR A 20 -4.81 -12.40 -9.37
N ASP A 21 -5.83 -13.19 -9.02
CA ASP A 21 -6.34 -13.20 -7.66
C ASP A 21 -5.30 -13.68 -6.66
N VAL A 22 -4.56 -14.73 -7.00
CA VAL A 22 -3.51 -15.26 -6.13
C VAL A 22 -2.44 -14.22 -5.88
N LYS A 23 -2.05 -13.48 -6.92
CA LYS A 23 -1.04 -12.45 -6.82
C LYS A 23 -1.42 -11.37 -5.79
N PHE A 24 -2.66 -10.90 -5.83
CA PHE A 24 -3.10 -9.84 -4.94
C PHE A 24 -3.26 -10.31 -3.50
N GLN A 25 -3.36 -11.63 -3.27
CA GLN A 25 -3.54 -12.16 -1.93
C GLN A 25 -2.28 -12.13 -1.08
N ASN A 26 -1.14 -11.74 -1.65
CA ASN A 26 0.12 -11.69 -0.92
C ASN A 26 0.39 -10.36 -0.25
N ILE A 27 -0.55 -9.44 -0.28
CA ILE A 27 -0.37 -8.13 0.35
C ILE A 27 -1.11 -8.11 1.66
N ILE A 28 -0.39 -7.75 2.72
CA ILE A 28 -0.94 -7.59 4.06
C ILE A 28 -0.89 -6.10 4.42
N TYR A 29 -1.67 -5.71 5.43
CA TYR A 29 -1.66 -4.32 5.88
C TYR A 29 -1.54 -4.24 7.39
N TYR A 30 -1.13 -3.09 7.86
CA TYR A 30 -1.13 -2.73 9.26
C TYR A 30 -1.65 -1.31 9.39
N TYR A 31 -2.17 -0.96 10.59
CA TYR A 31 -3.05 0.19 10.72
C TYR A 31 -3.07 0.68 12.15
N TRP A 32 -3.07 1.98 12.33
CA TRP A 32 -3.22 2.58 13.66
C TRP A 32 -3.82 3.97 13.51
N ASP A 33 -4.92 4.25 14.21
CA ASP A 33 -5.55 5.56 14.17
C ASP A 33 -6.00 6.05 15.54
N GLY A 34 -5.43 5.47 16.59
CA GLY A 34 -5.80 5.81 17.95
C GLY A 34 -6.95 4.97 18.51
N LYS A 35 -7.68 4.28 17.64
CA LYS A 35 -8.83 3.44 18.03
C LYS A 35 -8.67 2.02 17.54
N LYS A 36 -8.45 1.87 16.23
CA LYS A 36 -8.30 0.57 15.60
C LYS A 36 -6.82 0.29 15.39
N THR A 37 -6.42 -0.95 15.64
CA THR A 37 -5.06 -1.38 15.37
C THR A 37 -5.08 -2.71 14.61
N VAL A 38 -4.24 -2.79 13.58
CA VAL A 38 -3.92 -4.04 12.90
C VAL A 38 -2.40 -4.10 12.89
N THR A 39 -1.83 -5.10 13.52
CA THR A 39 -0.37 -5.23 13.60
C THR A 39 0.14 -6.06 12.43
N GLN A 40 1.40 -5.85 12.09
CA GLN A 40 2.08 -6.61 11.05
C GLN A 40 2.07 -8.12 11.34
N ASN A 41 2.17 -8.47 12.62
CA ASN A 41 2.20 -9.87 13.03
C ASN A 41 0.88 -10.60 12.81
N GLN A 42 -0.23 -9.87 12.71
CA GLN A 42 -1.53 -10.47 12.44
C GLN A 42 -1.65 -10.96 11.00
N LYS A 43 -0.83 -10.45 10.10
CA LYS A 43 -0.77 -10.85 8.68
C LYS A 43 -2.15 -10.80 8.02
N VAL A 44 -2.86 -9.69 8.21
CA VAL A 44 -4.20 -9.51 7.65
C VAL A 44 -4.05 -9.16 6.17
N ARG A 45 -4.56 -10.00 5.31
CA ARG A 45 -4.49 -9.78 3.86
C ARG A 45 -5.55 -8.77 3.44
N ILE A 46 -5.22 -8.04 2.38
CA ILE A 46 -6.11 -7.00 1.87
C ILE A 46 -5.95 -6.91 0.36
N ASP A 47 -7.04 -6.61 -0.33
CA ASP A 47 -6.98 -6.29 -1.76
C ASP A 47 -7.03 -4.77 -1.94
N PHE A 48 -6.92 -4.32 -3.19
CA PHE A 48 -6.85 -2.89 -3.46
C PHE A 48 -8.12 -2.15 -3.01
N LEU A 49 -9.29 -2.71 -3.29
CA LEU A 49 -10.55 -2.04 -2.89
C LEU A 49 -10.66 -1.97 -1.37
N GLY A 50 -10.23 -3.02 -0.67
CA GLY A 50 -10.17 -3.01 0.78
C GLY A 50 -9.21 -1.96 1.30
N ALA A 51 -8.06 -1.80 0.63
CA ALA A 51 -7.06 -0.79 1.01
C ALA A 51 -7.64 0.61 0.89
N VAL A 52 -8.32 0.91 -0.21
CA VAL A 52 -8.96 2.22 -0.41
C VAL A 52 -9.99 2.49 0.68
N SER A 53 -10.80 1.47 1.00
CA SER A 53 -11.80 1.59 2.04
C SER A 53 -11.16 1.89 3.40
N GLU A 54 -10.06 1.22 3.74
CA GLU A 54 -9.37 1.47 5.01
C GLU A 54 -8.71 2.84 5.03
N MET A 55 -8.17 3.30 3.90
CA MET A 55 -7.60 4.65 3.80
C MET A 55 -8.65 5.71 4.10
N GLU A 56 -9.85 5.54 3.56
CA GLU A 56 -10.93 6.50 3.79
C GLU A 56 -11.37 6.58 5.24
N LYS A 57 -11.21 5.50 5.99
CA LYS A 57 -11.57 5.45 7.40
C LYS A 57 -10.49 5.97 8.33
N LEU A 58 -9.27 6.11 7.83
CA LEU A 58 -8.12 6.51 8.66
C LEU A 58 -8.34 7.92 9.20
N ASP A 59 -8.34 8.05 10.52
CA ASP A 59 -8.66 9.31 11.20
C ASP A 59 -7.47 10.27 11.14
N TYR A 60 -7.52 11.25 10.23
CA TYR A 60 -6.44 12.20 10.07
C TYR A 60 -6.32 13.21 11.21
N THR A 61 -7.31 13.28 12.09
CA THR A 61 -7.20 14.14 13.27
C THR A 61 -6.32 13.52 14.34
N PHE A 62 -6.08 12.21 14.28
CA PHE A 62 -5.12 11.56 15.14
C PHE A 62 -3.74 11.68 14.50
N GLU A 63 -2.85 12.46 15.12
CA GLU A 63 -1.59 12.87 14.52
C GLU A 63 -0.70 11.69 14.15
N LYS A 64 -0.73 10.61 14.92
CA LYS A 64 0.14 9.46 14.72
C LYS A 64 -0.50 8.35 13.90
N ASN A 65 -1.54 8.68 13.11
CA ASN A 65 -2.19 7.68 12.28
C ASN A 65 -1.23 7.14 11.20
N PHE A 66 -1.45 5.90 10.81
CA PHE A 66 -0.75 5.34 9.65
C PHE A 66 -1.49 4.12 9.13
N ILE A 67 -1.25 3.81 7.87
CA ILE A 67 -1.62 2.55 7.25
C ILE A 67 -0.44 2.13 6.37
N GLY A 68 -0.02 0.89 6.51
CA GLY A 68 1.09 0.35 5.74
C GLY A 68 0.69 -0.89 4.99
N PHE A 69 1.37 -1.13 3.88
CA PHE A 69 1.13 -2.29 3.02
C PHE A 69 2.45 -2.97 2.70
N GLN A 70 2.46 -4.28 2.81
CA GLN A 70 3.64 -5.08 2.50
C GLN A 70 3.28 -6.17 1.52
N ASN A 71 4.04 -6.25 0.44
CA ASN A 71 3.95 -7.37 -0.50
C ASN A 71 4.88 -8.47 0.03
N CYS A 72 4.29 -9.53 0.55
CA CYS A 72 5.07 -10.61 1.17
C CYS A 72 5.87 -11.41 0.16
N SER A 73 5.53 -11.35 -1.12
CA SER A 73 6.28 -12.04 -2.16
C SER A 73 7.57 -11.31 -2.54
N THR A 74 7.57 -9.98 -2.54
CA THR A 74 8.72 -9.18 -2.97
C THR A 74 9.46 -8.55 -1.80
N GLY A 75 8.83 -8.44 -0.64
CA GLY A 75 9.38 -7.73 0.50
C GLY A 75 9.21 -6.23 0.44
N GLU A 76 8.64 -5.71 -0.64
CA GLU A 76 8.40 -4.28 -0.77
C GLU A 76 7.29 -3.84 0.19
N TYR A 77 7.45 -2.61 0.74
CA TYR A 77 6.35 -2.05 1.49
C TYR A 77 6.32 -0.53 1.38
N VAL A 78 5.17 0.04 1.67
CA VAL A 78 4.95 1.48 1.69
C VAL A 78 4.08 1.80 2.90
N GLN A 79 4.43 2.86 3.61
CA GLN A 79 3.65 3.33 4.75
C GLN A 79 3.08 4.70 4.42
N LEU A 80 1.82 4.89 4.76
CA LEU A 80 1.10 6.13 4.50
C LEU A 80 0.65 6.75 5.82
N VAL A 81 0.73 8.08 5.89
CA VAL A 81 0.18 8.85 6.99
C VAL A 81 -0.80 9.85 6.39
N ARG A 82 -2.00 9.93 6.92
CA ARG A 82 -2.99 10.88 6.45
C ARG A 82 -2.83 12.17 7.24
N LEU A 83 -2.44 13.22 6.53
CA LEU A 83 -2.13 14.52 7.15
C LEU A 83 -3.34 15.45 7.17
N GLY A 84 -4.31 15.22 6.31
CA GLY A 84 -5.52 16.02 6.20
C GLY A 84 -6.54 15.27 5.38
N ASN A 85 -7.67 15.90 5.12
CA ASN A 85 -8.73 15.22 4.38
C ASN A 85 -8.24 14.72 3.01
N ASP A 86 -7.43 15.52 2.32
CA ASP A 86 -6.94 15.17 0.98
C ASP A 86 -5.44 15.35 0.86
N TYR A 87 -4.72 15.06 1.93
CA TYR A 87 -3.27 15.25 1.93
C TYR A 87 -2.59 14.12 2.68
N TRP A 88 -1.62 13.50 2.02
CA TRP A 88 -0.97 12.28 2.50
C TRP A 88 0.54 12.39 2.45
N TYR A 89 1.18 11.70 3.36
CA TYR A 89 2.62 11.47 3.37
C TYR A 89 2.84 9.98 3.17
N ALA A 90 3.84 9.65 2.37
CA ALA A 90 4.21 8.25 2.14
C ALA A 90 5.70 8.07 2.39
N ASP A 91 6.08 6.92 2.96
CA ASP A 91 7.50 6.59 3.05
C ASP A 91 7.76 5.13 2.69
N VAL A 92 8.99 4.90 2.22
CA VAL A 92 9.45 3.59 1.75
C VAL A 92 10.88 3.43 2.21
N PRO A 93 11.27 2.28 2.76
CA PRO A 93 12.66 2.08 3.16
C PRO A 93 13.59 2.06 1.94
N ILE A 94 14.81 2.50 2.13
CA ILE A 94 15.83 2.46 1.09
C ILE A 94 16.47 1.08 1.12
N LYS A 95 16.28 0.29 0.06
CA LYS A 95 16.70 -1.13 0.04
C LYS A 95 18.19 -1.32 0.20
N ASP A 96 18.98 -0.43 -0.36
CA ASP A 96 20.44 -0.58 -0.38
C ASP A 96 21.11 0.00 0.86
N ARG A 97 20.32 0.41 1.85
CA ARG A 97 20.84 0.94 3.10
C ARG A 97 20.23 0.21 4.26
N ASN A 98 21.00 0.08 5.33
CA ASN A 98 20.49 -0.49 6.56
C ASN A 98 19.48 0.46 7.18
N SER A 99 18.35 -0.07 7.62
CA SER A 99 17.29 0.76 8.21
C SER A 99 17.77 1.50 9.45
N TRP A 100 18.77 0.95 10.17
CA TRP A 100 19.29 1.63 11.35
C TRP A 100 20.05 2.91 11.01
N GLU A 101 20.42 3.14 9.74
CA GLU A 101 20.99 4.41 9.31
C GLU A 101 19.97 5.54 9.32
N GLY A 102 18.69 5.20 9.40
CA GLY A 102 17.64 6.20 9.55
C GLY A 102 17.25 6.93 8.28
N TYR A 103 17.51 6.34 7.11
CA TYR A 103 17.13 6.97 5.84
C TYR A 103 15.95 6.23 5.21
N LEU A 104 15.10 7.02 4.55
CA LEU A 104 13.98 6.47 3.81
C LEU A 104 13.64 7.39 2.63
N TRP A 105 12.85 6.88 1.71
CA TRP A 105 12.26 7.68 0.64
C TRP A 105 10.95 8.25 1.14
N ALA A 106 10.73 9.55 0.95
CA ALA A 106 9.52 10.22 1.39
C ALA A 106 8.86 10.95 0.23
N GLY A 107 7.54 10.91 0.19
CA GLY A 107 6.76 11.59 -0.83
C GLY A 107 5.45 12.11 -0.26
N TYR A 108 4.85 13.08 -0.94
CA TYR A 108 3.59 13.68 -0.52
C TYR A 108 2.64 13.70 -1.72
N GLY A 109 1.35 13.67 -1.46
CA GLY A 109 0.38 13.76 -2.53
C GLY A 109 -1.03 13.88 -1.98
N ASN A 110 -1.97 14.16 -2.89
CA ASN A 110 -3.38 14.12 -2.55
C ASN A 110 -3.89 12.69 -2.58
N THR A 111 -5.12 12.48 -2.17
CA THR A 111 -5.70 11.14 -2.10
C THR A 111 -5.65 10.44 -3.45
N LYS A 112 -5.93 11.17 -4.54
CA LYS A 112 -5.92 10.55 -5.87
C LYS A 112 -4.53 10.06 -6.27
N SER A 113 -3.50 10.90 -6.11
CA SER A 113 -2.14 10.50 -6.52
C SER A 113 -1.62 9.34 -5.67
N ILE A 114 -1.89 9.36 -4.38
CA ILE A 114 -1.48 8.28 -3.48
C ILE A 114 -2.25 6.99 -3.81
N THR A 115 -3.55 7.09 -4.09
CA THR A 115 -4.36 5.92 -4.45
C THR A 115 -3.89 5.34 -5.79
N ASP A 116 -3.56 6.19 -6.76
CA ASP A 116 -3.04 5.74 -8.05
C ASP A 116 -1.71 5.01 -7.88
N MET A 117 -0.83 5.53 -7.04
CA MET A 117 0.45 4.88 -6.72
C MET A 117 0.20 3.51 -6.06
N LEU A 118 -0.73 3.46 -5.12
CA LEU A 118 -1.04 2.23 -4.42
C LEU A 118 -1.63 1.19 -5.36
N LYS A 119 -2.43 1.60 -6.34
CA LYS A 119 -2.96 0.67 -7.34
C LYS A 119 -1.82 -0.01 -8.09
N LEU A 120 -0.81 0.76 -8.49
CA LEU A 120 0.36 0.20 -9.16
C LEU A 120 1.12 -0.75 -8.24
N PHE A 121 1.23 -0.40 -6.95
CA PHE A 121 1.87 -1.26 -5.96
C PHE A 121 1.15 -2.63 -5.88
N PHE A 122 -0.18 -2.63 -5.86
CA PHE A 122 -0.96 -3.87 -5.81
C PHE A 122 -0.84 -4.67 -7.11
N GLU A 123 -0.68 -4.00 -8.23
CA GLU A 123 -0.53 -4.65 -9.54
C GLU A 123 0.91 -5.11 -9.81
N GLU A 124 1.83 -4.76 -8.93
CA GLU A 124 3.25 -5.10 -9.04
C GLU A 124 3.91 -4.55 -10.31
N VAL A 125 3.46 -3.38 -10.74
CA VAL A 125 4.11 -2.64 -11.83
C VAL A 125 4.87 -1.46 -11.23
N SER A 126 5.54 -0.67 -12.06
CA SER A 126 6.45 0.40 -11.61
C SER A 126 5.74 1.47 -10.79
N TRP A 127 5.48 1.17 -9.52
CA TRP A 127 4.75 2.06 -8.63
C TRP A 127 5.65 3.15 -8.03
N PHE A 128 6.92 2.84 -7.84
CA PHE A 128 7.81 3.79 -7.18
C PHE A 128 7.98 5.08 -7.97
N ASP A 129 7.99 5.00 -9.30
CA ASP A 129 8.20 6.17 -10.16
C ASP A 129 6.97 7.06 -10.31
N SER A 130 5.86 6.70 -9.68
CA SER A 130 4.58 7.39 -9.90
C SER A 130 4.43 8.68 -9.10
N ILE A 131 5.25 8.89 -8.07
CA ILE A 131 5.27 10.14 -7.31
C ILE A 131 6.72 10.57 -7.09
N PRO A 132 6.97 11.87 -6.85
CA PRO A 132 8.35 12.36 -6.65
C PRO A 132 8.82 12.06 -5.22
N TRP A 133 9.68 11.07 -5.11
CA TRP A 133 10.27 10.67 -3.83
C TRP A 133 11.55 11.45 -3.57
N LYS A 134 11.80 11.75 -2.31
CA LYS A 134 13.06 12.37 -1.87
C LYS A 134 13.62 11.58 -0.71
N MET A 135 14.94 11.48 -0.65
CA MET A 135 15.59 10.85 0.48
C MET A 135 15.41 11.72 1.71
N ARG A 136 15.07 11.11 2.80
CA ARG A 136 14.83 11.79 4.05
C ARG A 136 15.46 11.00 5.19
N ARG A 137 16.07 11.71 6.15
CA ARG A 137 16.58 11.08 7.35
C ARG A 137 15.45 11.01 8.38
N CYS A 138 15.26 9.84 8.96
CA CYS A 138 14.28 9.67 10.01
C CYS A 138 14.73 10.39 11.27
N PRO A 139 13.83 11.01 12.04
CA PRO A 139 14.16 11.48 13.38
C PRO A 139 14.57 10.31 14.26
N GLN A 140 15.55 10.52 15.09
CA GLN A 140 16.04 9.48 15.99
C GLN A 140 15.28 9.50 17.33
#